data_af720fe563a35a9b9a9c414025648da8
#
_entry.id   af720fe563a35a9b9a9c414025648da8
#
_cell.length_a   1.000
_cell.length_b   1.000
_cell.length_c   1.000
_cell.angle_alpha   90.00
_cell.angle_beta   90.00
_cell.angle_gamma   90.00
#
_symmetry.space_group_name_H-M   'P 1'
#
loop_
_entity.id
_entity.type
_entity.pdbx_description
1 polymer ?
#
loop_
_entity_poly.entity_id
_entity_poly.type
_entity_poly.pdbx_seq_one_letter_code
_entity_poly.pdbx_strand_id
1 'polypeptide(L)'
;MKNTHLEHPEDTILTGDLSVLDWFTEDSHLSLKMDGAPAIVWGTDPATGTFFVGTKSVFNKKLIKINHSHEEIDRNHVGNVANILHHCFDNLPDFPGIIQGDFIGFGGDDTFCPNTITYVFQETITQDIIVAPHTLYVTTTNDLRDAVASPMIECPESTEHCLFIFPECEQLDEDWSGIVSFARQMSTLCEFIDDKKAKRVKQQLNRCIREGIVIDDLTQDAIAFDNDMDVNVLRLWSLVKS
;
A
#
# COMPACT_ATOMS: atom_id res chain seq x y z
N MET A 1 -10.94 -17.50 -6.35
CA MET A 1 -11.18 -16.13 -5.87
C MET A 1 -10.12 -15.21 -6.51
N LYS A 2 -10.39 -13.96 -6.83
CA LYS A 2 -9.36 -13.06 -7.37
C LYS A 2 -8.57 -12.52 -6.18
N ASN A 3 -7.23 -12.60 -6.22
CA ASN A 3 -6.37 -11.94 -5.24
C ASN A 3 -6.66 -10.43 -5.31
N THR A 4 -7.13 -9.86 -4.21
CA THR A 4 -7.43 -8.43 -4.12
C THR A 4 -6.41 -7.79 -3.19
N HIS A 5 -5.71 -6.79 -3.70
CA HIS A 5 -4.85 -5.93 -2.89
C HIS A 5 -5.69 -4.81 -2.28
N LEU A 6 -5.21 -4.24 -1.19
CA LEU A 6 -5.76 -2.99 -0.66
C LEU A 6 -5.43 -1.87 -1.65
N GLU A 7 -6.45 -1.13 -2.05
CA GLU A 7 -6.34 0.00 -2.97
C GLU A 7 -6.39 1.32 -2.18
N HIS A 8 -5.99 2.40 -2.81
CA HIS A 8 -6.25 3.74 -2.30
C HIS A 8 -7.75 4.02 -2.43
N PRO A 9 -8.48 4.22 -1.33
CA PRO A 9 -9.94 4.27 -1.40
C PRO A 9 -10.47 5.41 -2.28
N GLU A 10 -9.80 6.56 -2.27
CA GLU A 10 -10.17 7.71 -3.11
C GLU A 10 -10.08 7.43 -4.63
N ASP A 11 -9.27 6.47 -5.03
CA ASP A 11 -9.08 6.14 -6.45
C ASP A 11 -10.31 5.49 -7.08
N THR A 12 -11.20 4.89 -6.29
CA THR A 12 -12.45 4.28 -6.77
C THR A 12 -13.41 5.33 -7.32
N ILE A 13 -13.31 6.58 -6.84
CA ILE A 13 -14.12 7.72 -7.29
C ILE A 13 -13.97 7.96 -8.78
N LEU A 14 -12.78 7.74 -9.35
CA LEU A 14 -12.53 7.97 -10.78
C LEU A 14 -13.51 7.18 -11.68
N THR A 15 -13.93 6.02 -11.23
CA THR A 15 -14.85 5.13 -11.97
C THR A 15 -16.30 5.20 -11.47
N GLY A 16 -16.60 6.09 -10.53
CA GLY A 16 -17.93 6.28 -9.98
C GLY A 16 -18.31 5.35 -8.83
N ASP A 17 -17.36 4.58 -8.30
CA ASP A 17 -17.59 3.89 -7.04
C ASP A 17 -17.37 4.88 -5.88
N LEU A 18 -18.47 5.24 -5.24
CA LEU A 18 -18.53 6.22 -4.16
C LEU A 18 -18.62 5.57 -2.77
N SER A 19 -18.38 4.28 -2.67
CA SER A 19 -18.46 3.54 -1.39
C SER A 19 -17.48 4.09 -0.33
N VAL A 20 -16.39 4.69 -0.74
CA VAL A 20 -15.46 5.40 0.16
C VAL A 20 -16.15 6.50 0.97
N LEU A 21 -17.21 7.13 0.44
CA LEU A 21 -17.95 8.19 1.15
C LEU A 21 -18.78 7.64 2.31
N ASP A 22 -19.24 6.39 2.23
CA ASP A 22 -19.98 5.74 3.33
C ASP A 22 -19.06 5.52 4.53
N TRP A 23 -17.79 5.22 4.26
CA TRP A 23 -16.78 4.98 5.27
C TRP A 23 -16.58 6.18 6.22
N PHE A 24 -16.70 7.43 5.73
CA PHE A 24 -16.60 8.64 6.55
C PHE A 24 -17.83 8.91 7.44
N THR A 25 -18.93 8.19 7.25
CA THR A 25 -20.17 8.33 8.01
C THR A 25 -20.48 7.13 8.89
N GLU A 26 -19.65 6.10 8.84
CA GLU A 26 -19.74 4.91 9.67
C GLU A 26 -18.69 4.98 10.80
N ASP A 27 -18.78 4.07 11.78
CA ASP A 27 -17.75 3.92 12.81
C ASP A 27 -16.47 3.35 12.19
N SER A 28 -15.64 4.24 11.64
CA SER A 28 -14.45 3.91 10.90
C SER A 28 -13.18 4.25 11.68
N HIS A 29 -12.12 3.52 11.37
CA HIS A 29 -10.80 3.75 11.93
C HIS A 29 -9.85 4.21 10.83
N LEU A 30 -9.00 5.17 11.15
CA LEU A 30 -7.96 5.71 10.28
C LEU A 30 -6.59 5.39 10.83
N SER A 31 -5.69 4.93 9.97
CA SER A 31 -4.27 4.80 10.29
C SER A 31 -3.42 5.38 9.18
N LEU A 32 -2.26 5.93 9.55
CA LEU A 32 -1.28 6.37 8.56
C LEU A 32 -0.63 5.14 7.90
N LYS A 33 -0.76 5.00 6.58
CA LYS A 33 0.01 4.00 5.83
C LYS A 33 1.39 4.57 5.53
N MET A 34 2.41 3.96 6.15
CA MET A 34 3.81 4.25 5.80
C MET A 34 4.09 3.81 4.35
N ASP A 35 4.78 4.65 3.57
CA ASP A 35 5.14 4.38 2.18
C ASP A 35 6.62 4.00 2.09
N GLY A 36 6.90 2.81 1.62
CA GLY A 36 8.24 2.27 1.46
C GLY A 36 8.41 1.50 0.17
N ALA A 37 9.62 1.05 -0.13
CA ALA A 37 9.92 0.27 -1.31
C ALA A 37 11.15 -0.64 -1.11
N PRO A 38 11.08 -1.88 -1.59
CA PRO A 38 9.93 -2.56 -2.20
C PRO A 38 8.88 -3.02 -1.17
N ALA A 39 7.69 -3.39 -1.65
CA ALA A 39 6.75 -4.15 -0.84
C ALA A 39 7.30 -5.57 -0.61
N ILE A 40 7.37 -5.97 0.65
CA ILE A 40 7.85 -7.28 1.10
C ILE A 40 6.66 -8.12 1.55
N VAL A 41 6.65 -9.39 1.17
CA VAL A 41 5.69 -10.38 1.63
C VAL A 41 6.47 -11.50 2.32
N TRP A 42 6.06 -11.85 3.54
CA TRP A 42 6.73 -12.90 4.32
C TRP A 42 5.76 -13.67 5.20
N GLY A 43 6.24 -14.75 5.77
CA GLY A 43 5.51 -15.60 6.71
C GLY A 43 5.66 -17.07 6.42
N THR A 44 4.65 -17.86 6.75
CA THR A 44 4.62 -19.30 6.52
C THR A 44 3.94 -19.63 5.20
N ASP A 45 4.65 -20.29 4.29
CA ASP A 45 4.08 -20.80 3.04
C ASP A 45 3.02 -21.89 3.35
N PRO A 46 1.76 -21.67 2.99
CA PRO A 46 0.68 -22.61 3.32
C PRO A 46 0.83 -23.97 2.62
N ALA A 47 1.61 -24.06 1.53
CA ALA A 47 1.85 -25.31 0.81
C ALA A 47 2.90 -26.19 1.48
N THR A 48 3.90 -25.57 2.13
CA THR A 48 5.07 -26.30 2.66
C THR A 48 5.21 -26.23 4.18
N GLY A 49 4.58 -25.21 4.82
CA GLY A 49 4.76 -24.91 6.23
C GLY A 49 6.13 -24.29 6.55
N THR A 50 6.86 -23.81 5.54
CA THR A 50 8.21 -23.27 5.68
C THR A 50 8.17 -21.73 5.61
N PHE A 51 9.04 -21.08 6.38
CA PHE A 51 9.22 -19.63 6.29
C PHE A 51 9.64 -19.22 4.87
N PHE A 52 9.11 -18.11 4.40
CA PHE A 52 9.47 -17.53 3.11
C PHE A 52 9.52 -16.01 3.15
N VAL A 53 10.25 -15.43 2.21
CA VAL A 53 10.19 -14.01 1.87
C VAL A 53 10.00 -13.84 0.37
N GLY A 54 9.44 -12.71 -0.03
CA GLY A 54 9.30 -12.35 -1.43
C GLY A 54 8.74 -10.95 -1.61
N THR A 55 8.37 -10.63 -2.82
CA THR A 55 7.61 -9.43 -3.18
C THR A 55 6.17 -9.82 -3.55
N LYS A 56 5.35 -8.88 -4.01
CA LYS A 56 4.00 -9.21 -4.55
C LYS A 56 4.02 -10.29 -5.64
N SER A 57 5.18 -10.63 -6.19
CA SER A 57 5.34 -11.73 -7.16
C SER A 57 5.04 -13.13 -6.60
N VAL A 58 4.96 -13.29 -5.28
CA VAL A 58 4.50 -14.53 -4.62
C VAL A 58 3.04 -14.88 -4.95
N PHE A 59 2.25 -13.88 -5.35
CA PHE A 59 0.85 -14.03 -5.75
C PHE A 59 0.64 -14.14 -7.28
N ASN A 60 1.71 -14.16 -8.05
CA ASN A 60 1.61 -14.22 -9.51
C ASN A 60 1.00 -15.54 -9.99
N LYS A 61 0.12 -15.47 -11.01
CA LYS A 61 -0.54 -16.67 -11.57
C LYS A 61 0.38 -17.55 -12.41
N LYS A 62 1.34 -16.95 -13.12
CA LYS A 62 2.19 -17.69 -14.09
C LYS A 62 3.59 -17.98 -13.55
N LEU A 63 4.24 -16.99 -12.99
CA LEU A 63 5.59 -17.09 -12.45
C LEU A 63 5.57 -16.65 -10.99
N ILE A 64 5.42 -17.60 -10.12
CA ILE A 64 5.44 -17.39 -8.67
C ILE A 64 6.90 -17.34 -8.23
N LYS A 65 7.24 -16.32 -7.42
CA LYS A 65 8.59 -16.13 -6.87
C LYS A 65 8.50 -16.12 -5.35
N ILE A 66 8.40 -17.30 -4.76
CA ILE A 66 8.51 -17.54 -3.32
C ILE A 66 9.96 -17.92 -3.05
N ASN A 67 10.54 -17.46 -1.96
CA ASN A 67 11.95 -17.76 -1.63
C ASN A 67 12.01 -18.31 -0.21
N HIS A 68 12.43 -19.57 -0.10
CA HIS A 68 12.66 -20.29 1.14
C HIS A 68 14.16 -20.42 1.46
N SER A 69 15.01 -19.83 0.62
CA SER A 69 16.44 -19.80 0.81
C SER A 69 17.10 -18.64 0.06
N HIS A 70 18.35 -18.33 0.40
CA HIS A 70 19.16 -17.34 -0.30
C HIS A 70 19.38 -17.68 -1.78
N GLU A 71 19.55 -18.96 -2.12
CA GLU A 71 19.71 -19.41 -3.50
C GLU A 71 18.44 -19.16 -4.34
N GLU A 72 17.27 -19.25 -3.70
CA GLU A 72 16.01 -18.94 -4.38
C GLU A 72 15.85 -17.44 -4.58
N ILE A 73 16.29 -16.62 -3.62
CA ILE A 73 16.33 -15.16 -3.78
C ILE A 73 17.20 -14.79 -4.98
N ASP A 74 18.43 -15.31 -5.05
CA ASP A 74 19.37 -15.04 -6.15
C ASP A 74 18.84 -15.50 -7.52
N ARG A 75 18.09 -16.59 -7.55
CA ARG A 75 17.46 -17.11 -8.76
C ARG A 75 16.30 -16.22 -9.24
N ASN A 76 15.54 -15.68 -8.30
CA ASN A 76 14.28 -15.01 -8.57
C ASN A 76 14.41 -13.49 -8.69
N HIS A 77 15.41 -12.89 -8.05
CA HIS A 77 15.58 -11.44 -7.92
C HIS A 77 17.02 -11.02 -8.20
N VAL A 78 17.21 -9.75 -8.55
CA VAL A 78 18.53 -9.18 -8.82
C VAL A 78 18.66 -7.78 -8.22
N GLY A 79 19.90 -7.32 -8.03
CA GLY A 79 20.20 -5.95 -7.59
C GLY A 79 19.67 -5.65 -6.19
N ASN A 80 19.20 -4.42 -5.98
CA ASN A 80 18.80 -3.95 -4.65
C ASN A 80 17.64 -4.77 -4.04
N VAL A 81 16.71 -5.25 -4.87
CA VAL A 81 15.59 -6.08 -4.38
C VAL A 81 16.10 -7.41 -3.81
N ALA A 82 17.06 -8.06 -4.47
CA ALA A 82 17.66 -9.28 -3.93
C ALA A 82 18.38 -9.01 -2.61
N ASN A 83 19.18 -7.92 -2.55
CA ASN A 83 19.87 -7.52 -1.32
C ASN A 83 18.88 -7.30 -0.15
N ILE A 84 17.80 -6.57 -0.38
CA ILE A 84 16.78 -6.34 0.65
C ILE A 84 16.13 -7.66 1.08
N LEU A 85 15.81 -8.56 0.14
CA LEU A 85 15.18 -9.84 0.48
C LEU A 85 16.13 -10.77 1.26
N HIS A 86 17.45 -10.73 1.02
CA HIS A 86 18.44 -11.46 1.83
C HIS A 86 18.40 -10.98 3.28
N HIS A 87 18.44 -9.66 3.51
CA HIS A 87 18.35 -9.11 4.85
C HIS A 87 16.99 -9.40 5.51
N CYS A 88 15.89 -9.34 4.73
CA CYS A 88 14.58 -9.71 5.24
C CYS A 88 14.51 -11.20 5.62
N PHE A 89 15.14 -12.09 4.85
CA PHE A 89 15.14 -13.52 5.14
C PHE A 89 15.88 -13.84 6.44
N ASP A 90 16.97 -13.11 6.72
CA ASP A 90 17.78 -13.29 7.92
C ASP A 90 17.18 -12.67 9.18
N ASN A 91 16.41 -11.59 9.04
CA ASN A 91 16.05 -10.71 10.17
C ASN A 91 14.54 -10.61 10.46
N LEU A 92 13.66 -11.00 9.53
CA LEU A 92 12.23 -11.04 9.81
C LEU A 92 11.88 -12.21 10.72
N PRO A 93 11.05 -12.01 11.74
CA PRO A 93 10.57 -13.11 12.57
C PRO A 93 9.65 -14.04 11.76
N ASP A 94 9.68 -15.32 12.11
CA ASP A 94 8.69 -16.27 11.60
C ASP A 94 7.29 -15.86 12.08
N PHE A 95 6.33 -15.97 11.17
CA PHE A 95 4.95 -15.62 11.45
C PHE A 95 4.02 -16.70 10.88
N PRO A 96 3.04 -17.19 11.67
CA PRO A 96 2.17 -18.31 11.25
C PRO A 96 1.13 -17.93 10.18
N GLY A 97 1.19 -16.75 9.63
CA GLY A 97 0.36 -16.24 8.55
C GLY A 97 1.20 -15.67 7.40
N ILE A 98 0.60 -14.83 6.59
CA ILE A 98 1.26 -14.16 5.47
C ILE A 98 1.04 -12.65 5.64
N ILE A 99 2.12 -11.91 5.79
CA ILE A 99 2.12 -10.46 5.99
C ILE A 99 2.72 -9.78 4.75
N GLN A 100 2.18 -8.63 4.40
CA GLN A 100 2.84 -7.68 3.52
C GLN A 100 3.11 -6.38 4.28
N GLY A 101 4.29 -5.85 4.10
CA GLY A 101 4.70 -4.53 4.55
C GLY A 101 5.58 -3.85 3.52
N ASP A 102 5.86 -2.60 3.73
CA ASP A 102 6.77 -1.82 2.91
C ASP A 102 8.13 -1.73 3.61
N PHE A 103 9.22 -1.97 2.86
CA PHE A 103 10.57 -1.81 3.38
C PHE A 103 10.92 -0.34 3.50
N ILE A 104 11.34 0.09 4.69
CA ILE A 104 11.66 1.49 4.99
C ILE A 104 13.17 1.74 4.90
N GLY A 105 14.00 0.82 5.40
CA GLY A 105 15.45 1.00 5.36
C GLY A 105 16.22 -0.06 6.11
N PHE A 106 17.54 0.03 5.99
CA PHE A 106 18.49 -0.67 6.86
C PHE A 106 18.81 0.24 8.03
N GLY A 107 18.96 -0.31 9.22
CA GLY A 107 19.33 0.48 10.39
C GLY A 107 20.69 1.16 10.28
N GLY A 108 21.07 1.87 11.35
CA GLY A 108 22.32 2.62 11.44
C GLY A 108 22.17 4.13 11.18
N ASP A 109 20.94 4.61 10.94
CA ASP A 109 20.63 6.03 10.73
C ASP A 109 19.34 6.41 11.48
N ASP A 110 19.02 7.70 11.53
CA ASP A 110 17.76 8.24 12.04
C ASP A 110 16.86 8.79 10.92
N THR A 111 17.35 8.83 9.68
CA THR A 111 16.65 9.45 8.55
C THR A 111 16.59 8.48 7.35
N PHE A 112 15.38 8.21 6.86
CA PHE A 112 15.13 7.26 5.79
C PHE A 112 14.21 7.84 4.72
N CYS A 113 14.58 7.69 3.44
CA CYS A 113 13.75 8.07 2.29
C CYS A 113 13.59 6.87 1.34
N PRO A 114 12.73 5.89 1.71
CA PRO A 114 12.58 4.65 0.95
C PRO A 114 11.95 4.85 -0.43
N ASN A 115 11.11 5.87 -0.59
CA ASN A 115 10.41 6.17 -1.84
C ASN A 115 10.35 7.70 -2.03
N THR A 116 9.24 8.33 -1.68
CA THR A 116 9.01 9.78 -1.90
C THR A 116 9.07 10.57 -0.59
N ILE A 117 8.64 9.93 0.50
CA ILE A 117 8.53 10.56 1.82
C ILE A 117 9.82 10.28 2.61
N THR A 118 10.32 11.31 3.29
CA THR A 118 11.44 11.19 4.24
C THR A 118 10.88 11.03 5.65
N TYR A 119 11.29 9.97 6.33
CA TYR A 119 10.97 9.68 7.72
C TYR A 119 12.17 10.03 8.59
N VAL A 120 11.93 10.80 9.66
CA VAL A 120 12.94 11.18 10.64
C VAL A 120 12.54 10.65 12.00
N PHE A 121 13.39 9.83 12.59
CA PHE A 121 13.20 9.26 13.92
C PHE A 121 13.93 10.10 14.96
N GLN A 122 13.52 10.03 16.21
CA GLN A 122 14.13 10.76 17.30
C GLN A 122 15.56 10.28 17.64
N GLU A 123 15.82 9.00 17.36
CA GLU A 123 17.10 8.35 17.65
C GLU A 123 17.51 7.47 16.48
N THR A 124 18.81 7.18 16.38
CA THR A 124 19.34 6.23 15.41
C THR A 124 18.71 4.84 15.61
N ILE A 125 18.16 4.27 14.56
CA ILE A 125 17.60 2.92 14.60
C ILE A 125 18.74 1.91 14.60
N THR A 126 18.76 1.04 15.59
CA THR A 126 19.85 0.04 15.78
C THR A 126 19.53 -1.34 15.21
N GLN A 127 18.28 -1.62 14.88
CA GLN A 127 17.86 -2.85 14.23
C GLN A 127 18.45 -2.95 12.82
N ASP A 128 18.65 -4.18 12.31
CA ASP A 128 19.22 -4.41 10.98
C ASP A 128 18.31 -3.95 9.84
N ILE A 129 17.00 -4.11 10.02
CA ILE A 129 15.97 -3.71 9.05
C ILE A 129 14.80 -2.99 9.70
N ILE A 130 14.13 -2.16 8.89
CA ILE A 130 12.92 -1.43 9.28
C ILE A 130 11.83 -1.76 8.26
N VAL A 131 10.69 -2.27 8.72
CA VAL A 131 9.55 -2.65 7.89
C VAL A 131 8.26 -2.09 8.45
N ALA A 132 7.40 -1.57 7.59
CA ALA A 132 6.06 -1.10 7.94
C ALA A 132 5.00 -2.11 7.47
N PRO A 133 4.56 -3.06 8.32
CA PRO A 133 3.52 -4.02 7.97
C PRO A 133 2.16 -3.32 7.88
N HIS A 134 1.31 -3.76 6.95
CA HIS A 134 -0.01 -3.13 6.76
C HIS A 134 -1.10 -4.08 6.25
N THR A 135 -0.75 -5.27 5.75
CA THR A 135 -1.71 -6.19 5.16
C THR A 135 -1.47 -7.60 5.65
N LEU A 136 -2.53 -8.25 6.10
CA LEU A 136 -2.58 -9.67 6.37
C LEU A 136 -3.22 -10.37 5.17
N TYR A 137 -2.65 -11.49 4.73
CA TYR A 137 -3.26 -12.34 3.71
C TYR A 137 -3.82 -13.62 4.32
N VAL A 138 -5.06 -13.92 3.96
CA VAL A 138 -5.75 -15.14 4.36
C VAL A 138 -5.98 -16.00 3.12
N THR A 139 -5.66 -17.27 3.21
CA THR A 139 -5.98 -18.24 2.17
C THR A 139 -6.82 -19.39 2.74
N THR A 140 -7.79 -19.85 1.97
CA THR A 140 -8.59 -21.04 2.30
C THR A 140 -8.05 -22.30 1.66
N THR A 141 -7.02 -22.17 0.84
CA THR A 141 -6.30 -23.25 0.15
C THR A 141 -4.82 -23.17 0.54
N ASN A 142 -4.06 -24.19 0.15
CA ASN A 142 -2.59 -24.16 0.30
C ASN A 142 -1.91 -23.41 -0.86
N ASP A 143 -2.60 -22.46 -1.49
CA ASP A 143 -2.11 -21.75 -2.67
C ASP A 143 -2.15 -20.23 -2.45
N LEU A 144 -0.97 -19.59 -2.48
CA LEU A 144 -0.85 -18.14 -2.32
C LEU A 144 -1.61 -17.34 -3.39
N ARG A 145 -1.90 -17.95 -4.56
CA ARG A 145 -2.68 -17.28 -5.62
C ARG A 145 -4.14 -17.03 -5.24
N ASP A 146 -4.63 -17.74 -4.25
CA ASP A 146 -5.99 -17.61 -3.74
C ASP A 146 -6.05 -16.74 -2.46
N ALA A 147 -4.91 -16.21 -2.03
CA ALA A 147 -4.86 -15.36 -0.85
C ALA A 147 -5.63 -14.05 -1.06
N VAL A 148 -6.36 -13.64 -0.02
CA VAL A 148 -7.18 -12.43 0.00
C VAL A 148 -6.61 -11.49 1.04
N ALA A 149 -6.40 -10.23 0.65
CA ALA A 149 -5.90 -9.19 1.53
C ALA A 149 -6.95 -8.76 2.56
N SER A 150 -6.49 -8.53 3.77
CA SER A 150 -7.24 -7.92 4.87
C SER A 150 -6.35 -6.86 5.53
N PRO A 151 -6.90 -5.74 6.02
CA PRO A 151 -6.14 -4.81 6.83
C PRO A 151 -5.56 -5.50 8.07
N MET A 152 -4.35 -5.12 8.46
CA MET A 152 -3.80 -5.52 9.76
C MET A 152 -4.37 -4.63 10.86
N ILE A 153 -4.77 -5.25 11.96
CA ILE A 153 -5.23 -4.56 13.17
C ILE A 153 -4.24 -4.69 14.33
N GLU A 154 -3.32 -5.63 14.23
CA GLU A 154 -2.27 -5.85 15.20
C GLU A 154 -0.94 -6.06 14.48
N CYS A 155 0.12 -5.41 14.98
CA CYS A 155 1.47 -5.52 14.45
C CYS A 155 2.23 -6.65 15.17
N PRO A 156 3.08 -7.42 14.47
CA PRO A 156 4.06 -8.26 15.13
C PRO A 156 4.98 -7.43 16.04
N GLU A 157 5.45 -8.02 17.12
CA GLU A 157 6.43 -7.36 17.99
C GLU A 157 7.76 -7.17 17.27
N SER A 158 8.36 -5.98 17.43
CA SER A 158 9.72 -5.72 16.95
C SER A 158 10.73 -6.62 17.66
N THR A 159 11.78 -7.00 16.95
CA THR A 159 12.86 -7.83 17.47
C THR A 159 14.16 -7.02 17.63
N GLU A 160 15.23 -7.65 18.10
CA GLU A 160 16.57 -7.02 18.11
C GLU A 160 17.11 -6.74 16.69
N HIS A 161 16.58 -7.44 15.67
CA HIS A 161 17.02 -7.35 14.27
C HIS A 161 16.04 -6.63 13.35
N CYS A 162 14.75 -6.56 13.71
CA CYS A 162 13.70 -5.95 12.88
C CYS A 162 12.86 -4.96 13.68
N LEU A 163 12.86 -3.70 13.26
CA LEU A 163 11.92 -2.70 13.75
C LEU A 163 10.65 -2.73 12.88
N PHE A 164 9.50 -3.00 13.49
CA PHE A 164 8.23 -2.81 12.85
C PHE A 164 7.66 -1.43 13.18
N ILE A 165 7.27 -0.69 12.13
CA ILE A 165 6.56 0.58 12.28
C ILE A 165 5.10 0.34 11.92
N PHE A 166 4.24 0.48 12.92
CA PHE A 166 2.81 0.29 12.75
C PHE A 166 2.08 1.45 13.44
N PRO A 167 1.66 2.47 12.68
CA PRO A 167 0.93 3.60 13.23
C PRO A 167 -0.37 3.14 13.88
N GLU A 168 -0.68 3.72 15.03
CA GLU A 168 -1.93 3.44 15.74
C GLU A 168 -3.13 3.80 14.86
N CYS A 169 -4.19 2.98 14.96
CA CYS A 169 -5.47 3.28 14.35
C CYS A 169 -6.27 4.19 15.29
N GLU A 170 -6.76 5.29 14.76
CA GLU A 170 -7.64 6.21 15.47
C GLU A 170 -9.06 6.09 14.95
N GLN A 171 -10.05 6.13 15.84
CA GLN A 171 -11.44 6.22 15.44
C GLN A 171 -11.73 7.64 14.93
N LEU A 172 -12.50 7.76 13.86
CA LEU A 172 -12.95 9.05 13.37
C LEU A 172 -14.11 9.55 14.23
N ASP A 173 -13.82 10.52 15.10
CA ASP A 173 -14.82 11.12 16.02
C ASP A 173 -15.48 12.39 15.43
N GLU A 174 -15.07 12.84 14.26
CA GLU A 174 -15.58 14.06 13.64
C GLU A 174 -16.80 13.79 12.75
N ASP A 175 -17.74 14.75 12.76
CA ASP A 175 -18.92 14.70 11.88
C ASP A 175 -18.58 15.16 10.45
N TRP A 176 -18.33 14.20 9.57
CA TRP A 176 -18.05 14.42 8.15
C TRP A 176 -19.29 14.46 7.26
N SER A 177 -20.51 14.36 7.83
CA SER A 177 -21.77 14.25 7.08
C SER A 177 -21.99 15.40 6.10
N GLY A 178 -21.60 16.62 6.46
CA GLY A 178 -21.68 17.81 5.60
C GLY A 178 -20.80 17.70 4.36
N ILE A 179 -19.55 17.28 4.51
CA ILE A 179 -18.59 17.09 3.42
C ILE A 179 -19.01 15.92 2.54
N VAL A 180 -19.45 14.82 3.14
CA VAL A 180 -19.95 13.66 2.40
C VAL A 180 -21.20 14.02 1.58
N SER A 181 -22.14 14.77 2.15
CA SER A 181 -23.32 15.27 1.44
C SER A 181 -22.93 16.16 0.25
N PHE A 182 -21.97 17.06 0.42
CA PHE A 182 -21.43 17.89 -0.65
C PHE A 182 -20.75 17.06 -1.74
N ALA A 183 -19.90 16.09 -1.37
CA ALA A 183 -19.24 15.19 -2.31
C ALA A 183 -20.25 14.39 -3.14
N ARG A 184 -21.32 13.89 -2.53
CA ARG A 184 -22.42 13.21 -3.23
C ARG A 184 -23.17 14.12 -4.18
N GLN A 185 -23.39 15.39 -3.81
CA GLN A 185 -23.97 16.36 -4.73
C GLN A 185 -23.05 16.65 -5.91
N MET A 186 -21.76 16.85 -5.68
CA MET A 186 -20.77 17.01 -6.75
C MET A 186 -20.76 15.80 -7.70
N SER A 187 -20.86 14.60 -7.17
CA SER A 187 -20.83 13.37 -7.97
C SER A 187 -21.96 13.31 -9.02
N THR A 188 -23.09 13.95 -8.77
CA THR A 188 -24.20 14.01 -9.73
C THR A 188 -23.89 14.84 -10.98
N LEU A 189 -22.83 15.65 -10.91
CA LEU A 189 -22.36 16.51 -12.01
C LEU A 189 -21.16 15.89 -12.75
N CYS A 190 -20.67 14.74 -12.28
CA CYS A 190 -19.48 14.09 -12.82
C CYS A 190 -19.80 13.10 -13.94
N GLU A 191 -19.05 13.17 -15.03
CA GLU A 191 -18.97 12.11 -16.03
C GLU A 191 -17.79 11.20 -15.71
N PHE A 192 -18.04 10.09 -15.00
CA PHE A 192 -17.01 9.15 -14.58
C PHE A 192 -16.35 8.43 -15.75
N ILE A 193 -15.13 7.93 -15.54
CA ILE A 193 -14.31 7.30 -16.58
C ILE A 193 -14.25 5.78 -16.41
N ASP A 194 -13.90 5.09 -17.49
CA ASP A 194 -13.69 3.64 -17.44
C ASP A 194 -12.37 3.24 -16.76
N ASP A 195 -12.22 1.97 -16.37
CA ASP A 195 -11.04 1.43 -15.69
C ASP A 195 -9.74 1.67 -16.44
N LYS A 196 -9.78 1.63 -17.79
CA LYS A 196 -8.58 1.82 -18.62
C LYS A 196 -8.10 3.28 -18.55
N LYS A 197 -9.04 4.22 -18.61
CA LYS A 197 -8.75 5.65 -18.47
C LYS A 197 -8.33 5.98 -17.04
N ALA A 198 -9.02 5.44 -16.03
CA ALA A 198 -8.69 5.60 -14.61
C ALA A 198 -7.25 5.14 -14.31
N LYS A 199 -6.82 4.01 -14.87
CA LYS A 199 -5.44 3.55 -14.72
C LYS A 199 -4.39 4.56 -15.24
N ARG A 200 -4.65 5.22 -16.36
CA ARG A 200 -3.74 6.25 -16.90
C ARG A 200 -3.73 7.50 -16.04
N VAL A 201 -4.90 7.94 -15.60
CA VAL A 201 -5.05 9.11 -14.71
C VAL A 201 -4.30 8.86 -13.39
N LYS A 202 -4.48 7.70 -12.75
CA LYS A 202 -3.74 7.32 -11.54
C LYS A 202 -2.22 7.36 -11.74
N GLN A 203 -1.72 6.91 -12.87
CA GLN A 203 -0.29 6.99 -13.20
C GLN A 203 0.21 8.42 -13.30
N GLN A 204 -0.59 9.35 -13.87
CA GLN A 204 -0.22 10.77 -13.93
C GLN A 204 -0.26 11.43 -12.55
N LEU A 205 -1.31 11.18 -11.76
CA LEU A 205 -1.44 11.67 -10.38
C LEU A 205 -0.24 11.21 -9.52
N ASN A 206 0.08 9.93 -9.56
CA ASN A 206 1.23 9.37 -8.83
C ASN A 206 2.57 9.94 -9.31
N ARG A 207 2.71 10.28 -10.60
CA ARG A 207 3.90 10.98 -11.10
C ARG A 207 3.98 12.39 -10.52
N CYS A 208 2.90 13.16 -10.55
CA CYS A 208 2.85 14.50 -9.95
C CYS A 208 3.26 14.47 -8.48
N ILE A 209 2.71 13.54 -7.71
CA ILE A 209 3.03 13.37 -6.29
C ILE A 209 4.54 13.09 -6.10
N ARG A 210 5.12 12.15 -6.85
CA ARG A 210 6.55 11.82 -6.78
C ARG A 210 7.48 12.96 -7.20
N GLU A 211 7.03 13.80 -8.13
CA GLU A 211 7.79 14.96 -8.60
C GLU A 211 7.56 16.20 -7.73
N GLY A 212 6.78 16.09 -6.64
CA GLY A 212 6.44 17.21 -5.75
C GLY A 212 5.54 18.26 -6.40
N ILE A 213 4.84 17.90 -7.48
CA ILE A 213 3.92 18.81 -8.18
C ILE A 213 2.60 18.83 -7.38
N VAL A 214 2.18 20.03 -7.00
CA VAL A 214 0.90 20.24 -6.33
C VAL A 214 -0.24 19.95 -7.31
N ILE A 215 -1.20 19.13 -6.88
CA ILE A 215 -2.39 18.81 -7.67
C ILE A 215 -3.48 19.87 -7.40
N ASP A 216 -3.16 21.10 -7.78
CA ASP A 216 -4.08 22.24 -7.76
C ASP A 216 -5.07 22.22 -8.93
N ASP A 217 -5.93 23.23 -9.01
CA ASP A 217 -6.93 23.34 -10.07
C ASP A 217 -6.32 23.35 -11.49
N LEU A 218 -5.16 24.00 -11.66
CA LEU A 218 -4.47 24.06 -12.97
C LEU A 218 -3.92 22.69 -13.37
N THR A 219 -3.34 21.98 -12.42
CA THR A 219 -2.85 20.62 -12.64
C THR A 219 -3.99 19.65 -12.93
N GLN A 220 -5.11 19.78 -12.22
CA GLN A 220 -6.33 18.98 -12.47
C GLN A 220 -6.90 19.25 -13.87
N ASP A 221 -7.00 20.53 -14.27
CA ASP A 221 -7.46 20.91 -15.60
C ASP A 221 -6.56 20.35 -16.72
N ALA A 222 -5.24 20.38 -16.52
CA ALA A 222 -4.28 19.82 -17.48
C ALA A 222 -4.43 18.28 -17.58
N ILE A 223 -4.54 17.58 -16.46
CA ILE A 223 -4.73 16.11 -16.45
C ILE A 223 -6.06 15.75 -17.11
N ALA A 224 -7.14 16.51 -16.84
CA ALA A 224 -8.45 16.28 -17.42
C ALA A 224 -8.42 16.47 -18.94
N PHE A 225 -7.76 17.53 -19.42
CA PHE A 225 -7.58 17.81 -20.85
C PHE A 225 -6.80 16.69 -21.55
N ASP A 226 -5.66 16.28 -20.98
CA ASP A 226 -4.79 15.23 -21.55
C ASP A 226 -5.49 13.87 -21.66
N ASN A 227 -6.47 13.62 -20.80
CA ASN A 227 -7.22 12.36 -20.77
C ASN A 227 -8.63 12.45 -21.38
N ASP A 228 -9.01 13.60 -21.94
CA ASP A 228 -10.36 13.79 -22.46
C ASP A 228 -11.42 13.33 -21.44
N MET A 229 -11.40 13.95 -20.25
CA MET A 229 -12.30 13.61 -19.15
C MET A 229 -12.88 14.86 -18.48
N ASP A 230 -13.98 14.66 -17.77
CA ASP A 230 -14.59 15.70 -16.95
C ASP A 230 -13.69 16.02 -15.74
N VAL A 231 -13.27 17.27 -15.63
CA VAL A 231 -12.41 17.74 -14.53
C VAL A 231 -13.13 17.64 -13.16
N ASN A 232 -14.46 17.66 -13.13
CA ASN A 232 -15.20 17.52 -11.87
C ASN A 232 -14.91 16.19 -11.18
N VAL A 233 -14.58 15.14 -11.92
CA VAL A 233 -14.15 13.85 -11.36
C VAL A 233 -12.85 14.00 -10.57
N LEU A 234 -11.87 14.76 -11.08
CA LEU A 234 -10.62 15.03 -10.37
C LEU A 234 -10.81 15.96 -9.17
N ARG A 235 -11.71 16.93 -9.27
CA ARG A 235 -12.06 17.79 -8.13
C ARG A 235 -12.72 16.99 -7.01
N LEU A 236 -13.62 16.07 -7.35
CA LEU A 236 -14.23 15.16 -6.38
C LEU A 236 -13.19 14.22 -5.75
N TRP A 237 -12.30 13.65 -6.56
CA TRP A 237 -11.18 12.83 -6.08
C TRP A 237 -10.27 13.61 -5.13
N SER A 238 -9.91 14.84 -5.48
CA SER A 238 -9.07 15.71 -4.66
C SER A 238 -9.74 16.09 -3.33
N LEU A 239 -11.05 16.36 -3.35
CA LEU A 239 -11.81 16.65 -2.14
C LEU A 239 -11.79 15.50 -1.13
N VAL A 240 -11.87 14.26 -1.61
CA VAL A 240 -11.88 13.08 -0.72
C VAL A 240 -10.48 12.70 -0.27
N LYS A 241 -9.47 13.02 -1.07
CA LYS A 241 -8.07 12.77 -0.73
C LYS A 241 -7.52 13.75 0.32
N SER A 242 -7.95 15.00 0.31
CA SER A 242 -7.49 16.07 1.21
C SER A 242 -8.07 15.96 2.60
#